data_3683d90507385e341815e62a7b1181db
#
_entry.id   3683d90507385e341815e62a7b1181db
#
_cell.length_a   1.000
_cell.length_b   1.000
_cell.length_c   1.000
_cell.angle_alpha   90.00
_cell.angle_beta   90.00
_cell.angle_gamma   90.00
#
_symmetry.space_group_name_H-M   'P 1'
#
loop_
_entity.id
_entity.type
_entity.pdbx_description
1 polymer ?
#
loop_
_entity_poly.entity_id
_entity_poly.type
_entity_poly.pdbx_seq_one_letter_code
_entity_poly.pdbx_strand_id
1 'polypeptide(L)'
;MSENAELDSIFQYIDNHTEEIVSDLQELCRQPSISTTHTGIEEMAGLVHSRLERAGLNAAFHETDGHPIVTGKLEGASLKTLLFYNHYDVQPAEPLEEWTS
;
A
#
# COMPACT_ATOMS: atom_id res chain seq x y z
N MET A 1 -24.84 -9.25 17.98
CA MET A 1 -24.71 -9.02 16.55
C MET A 1 -24.09 -10.23 15.89
N SER A 2 -24.62 -10.70 14.79
CA SER A 2 -24.05 -11.84 14.08
C SER A 2 -22.80 -11.46 13.32
N GLU A 3 -21.89 -12.41 13.09
CA GLU A 3 -20.70 -12.20 12.26
C GLU A 3 -21.07 -11.69 10.87
N ASN A 4 -22.20 -12.16 10.31
CA ASN A 4 -22.69 -11.71 9.00
C ASN A 4 -23.02 -10.22 8.97
N ALA A 5 -23.58 -9.67 10.06
CA ALA A 5 -23.90 -8.23 10.11
C ALA A 5 -22.63 -7.36 10.11
N GLU A 6 -21.57 -7.83 10.77
CA GLU A 6 -20.29 -7.13 10.76
C GLU A 6 -19.63 -7.17 9.38
N LEU A 7 -19.64 -8.31 8.73
CA LEU A 7 -19.12 -8.47 7.37
C LEU A 7 -19.93 -7.63 6.37
N ASP A 8 -21.26 -7.62 6.48
CA ASP A 8 -22.10 -6.82 5.62
C ASP A 8 -21.80 -5.32 5.76
N SER A 9 -21.54 -4.85 6.96
CA SER A 9 -21.12 -3.47 7.23
C SER A 9 -19.79 -3.13 6.55
N ILE A 10 -18.83 -4.05 6.60
CA ILE A 10 -17.53 -3.89 5.95
C ILE A 10 -17.70 -3.85 4.42
N PHE A 11 -18.48 -4.76 3.86
CA PHE A 11 -18.74 -4.80 2.41
C PHE A 11 -19.46 -3.53 1.95
N GLN A 12 -20.41 -3.05 2.73
CA GLN A 12 -21.10 -1.79 2.42
C GLN A 12 -20.13 -0.60 2.43
N TYR A 13 -19.20 -0.57 3.38
CA TYR A 13 -18.15 0.46 3.42
C TYR A 13 -17.31 0.42 2.13
N ILE A 14 -16.88 -0.77 1.72
CA ILE A 14 -16.09 -0.95 0.49
C ILE A 14 -16.88 -0.45 -0.73
N ASP A 15 -18.14 -0.85 -0.86
CA ASP A 15 -19.00 -0.44 -1.97
C ASP A 15 -19.18 1.08 -2.03
N ASN A 16 -19.35 1.71 -0.87
CA ASN A 16 -19.54 3.17 -0.78
C ASN A 16 -18.25 3.96 -1.04
N HIS A 17 -17.09 3.33 -0.95
CA HIS A 17 -15.78 3.97 -1.12
C HIS A 17 -15.00 3.43 -2.31
N THR A 18 -15.64 2.68 -3.22
CA THR A 18 -14.95 2.02 -4.34
C THR A 18 -14.20 3.01 -5.22
N GLU A 19 -14.78 4.15 -5.55
CA GLU A 19 -14.11 5.17 -6.38
C GLU A 19 -12.85 5.70 -5.71
N GLU A 20 -12.92 5.97 -4.43
CA GLU A 20 -11.77 6.44 -3.64
C GLU A 20 -10.67 5.37 -3.57
N ILE A 21 -11.06 4.11 -3.31
CA ILE A 21 -10.12 2.98 -3.24
C ILE A 21 -9.39 2.80 -4.58
N VAL A 22 -10.13 2.84 -5.70
CA VAL A 22 -9.56 2.73 -7.04
C VAL A 22 -8.62 3.91 -7.33
N SER A 23 -9.03 5.12 -6.98
CA SER A 23 -8.20 6.33 -7.16
C SER A 23 -6.90 6.24 -6.37
N ASP A 24 -6.95 5.75 -5.14
CA ASP A 24 -5.77 5.55 -4.31
C ASP A 24 -4.82 4.52 -4.92
N LEU A 25 -5.35 3.42 -5.42
CA LEU A 25 -4.55 2.41 -6.12
C LEU A 25 -3.90 2.97 -7.38
N GLN A 26 -4.65 3.74 -8.16
CA GLN A 26 -4.13 4.38 -9.37
C GLN A 26 -2.98 5.34 -9.06
N GLU A 27 -3.06 6.08 -7.97
CA GLU A 27 -1.99 6.97 -7.54
C GLU A 27 -0.71 6.19 -7.21
N LEU A 28 -0.85 5.09 -6.49
CA LEU A 28 0.28 4.20 -6.19
C LEU A 28 0.90 3.63 -7.48
N CYS A 29 0.05 3.23 -8.44
CA CYS A 29 0.53 2.69 -9.71
C CYS A 29 1.21 3.74 -10.61
N ARG A 30 0.83 5.01 -10.50
CA ARG A 30 1.44 6.10 -11.27
C ARG A 30 2.82 6.48 -10.77
N GLN A 31 3.11 6.26 -9.48
CA GLN A 31 4.40 6.60 -8.90
C GLN A 31 5.45 5.61 -9.38
N PRO A 32 6.49 6.06 -10.10
CA PRO A 32 7.60 5.17 -10.45
C PRO A 32 8.24 4.57 -9.22
N SER A 33 8.58 3.26 -9.29
CA SER A 33 9.14 2.53 -8.16
C SER A 33 9.96 1.34 -8.65
N ILE A 34 11.05 1.63 -9.37
CA ILE A 34 11.89 0.61 -10.00
C ILE A 34 13.17 0.46 -9.19
N SER A 35 13.26 -0.62 -8.42
CA SER A 35 14.37 -0.84 -7.49
C SER A 35 15.71 -1.02 -8.18
N THR A 36 15.76 -1.72 -9.33
CA THR A 36 17.00 -2.02 -10.03
C THR A 36 17.69 -0.78 -10.61
N THR A 37 16.92 0.26 -10.93
CA THR A 37 17.44 1.54 -11.45
C THR A 37 17.37 2.67 -10.44
N HIS A 38 16.91 2.40 -9.23
CA HIS A 38 16.67 3.40 -8.17
C HIS A 38 15.72 4.54 -8.61
N THR A 39 14.81 4.24 -9.56
CA THR A 39 13.90 5.24 -10.14
C THR A 39 12.64 5.36 -9.30
N GLY A 40 12.45 6.51 -8.65
CA GLY A 40 11.23 6.85 -7.91
C GLY A 40 10.99 6.03 -6.64
N ILE A 41 11.94 5.19 -6.24
CA ILE A 41 11.74 4.25 -5.14
C ILE A 41 11.61 4.96 -3.78
N GLU A 42 12.35 6.03 -3.57
CA GLU A 42 12.28 6.78 -2.33
C GLU A 42 10.98 7.58 -2.24
N GLU A 43 10.55 8.16 -3.36
CA GLU A 43 9.27 8.85 -3.45
C GLU A 43 8.12 7.89 -3.19
N MET A 44 8.21 6.66 -3.72
CA MET A 44 7.21 5.62 -3.45
C MET A 44 7.19 5.23 -1.97
N ALA A 45 8.35 5.07 -1.34
CA ALA A 45 8.42 4.78 0.09
C ALA A 45 7.72 5.88 0.90
N GLY A 46 7.93 7.15 0.54
CA GLY A 46 7.25 8.29 1.16
C GLY A 46 5.75 8.26 0.94
N LEU A 47 5.30 7.91 -0.25
CA LEU A 47 3.88 7.79 -0.58
C LEU A 47 3.22 6.67 0.24
N VAL A 48 3.85 5.49 0.33
CA VAL A 48 3.36 4.37 1.14
C VAL A 48 3.28 4.78 2.61
N HIS A 49 4.32 5.42 3.14
CA HIS A 49 4.35 5.91 4.51
C HIS A 49 3.17 6.85 4.78
N SER A 50 2.95 7.84 3.91
CA SER A 50 1.89 8.81 4.09
C SER A 50 0.49 8.17 3.98
N ARG A 51 0.33 7.14 3.15
CA ARG A 51 -0.92 6.39 3.05
C ARG A 51 -1.22 5.61 4.32
N LEU A 52 -0.20 5.00 4.92
CA LEU A 52 -0.35 4.30 6.19
C LEU A 52 -0.75 5.27 7.30
N GLU A 53 -0.12 6.44 7.37
CA GLU A 53 -0.50 7.47 8.33
C GLU A 53 -1.93 7.94 8.14
N ARG A 54 -2.33 8.20 6.90
CA ARG A 54 -3.70 8.62 6.59
C ARG A 54 -4.74 7.58 6.97
N ALA A 55 -4.36 6.29 6.90
CA ALA A 55 -5.22 5.19 7.33
C ALA A 55 -5.27 5.01 8.85
N GLY A 56 -4.53 5.83 9.61
CA GLY A 56 -4.52 5.79 11.07
C GLY A 56 -3.45 4.90 11.68
N LEU A 57 -2.54 4.35 10.86
CA LEU A 57 -1.46 3.51 11.37
C LEU A 57 -0.28 4.37 11.84
N ASN A 58 0.48 3.85 12.78
CA ASN A 58 1.76 4.41 13.18
C ASN A 58 2.81 3.93 12.19
N ALA A 59 3.20 4.80 11.25
CA ALA A 59 4.11 4.46 10.17
C ALA A 59 5.55 4.85 10.48
N ALA A 60 6.50 4.05 9.99
CA ALA A 60 7.92 4.29 10.18
C ALA A 60 8.74 3.83 8.98
N PHE A 61 9.88 4.50 8.77
CA PHE A 61 10.90 4.04 7.84
C PHE A 61 11.99 3.30 8.61
N HIS A 62 12.51 2.26 7.99
CA HIS A 62 13.65 1.50 8.52
C HIS A 62 14.73 1.45 7.45
N GLU A 63 15.85 2.10 7.71
CA GLU A 63 16.97 2.14 6.78
C GLU A 63 17.62 0.77 6.65
N THR A 64 18.05 0.44 5.44
CA THR A 64 18.78 -0.79 5.12
C THR A 64 19.97 -0.43 4.21
N ASP A 65 20.79 -1.40 3.89
CA ASP A 65 21.85 -1.22 2.89
C ASP A 65 21.30 -0.99 1.48
N GLY A 66 20.02 -1.33 1.26
CA GLY A 66 19.30 -1.07 0.02
C GLY A 66 18.25 0.02 0.20
N HIS A 67 17.04 -0.24 -0.27
CA HIS A 67 15.92 0.68 -0.12
C HIS A 67 15.28 0.56 1.26
N PRO A 68 14.64 1.62 1.76
CA PRO A 68 14.05 1.55 3.11
C PRO A 68 12.86 0.60 3.16
N ILE A 69 12.67 0.00 4.34
CA ILE A 69 11.47 -0.75 4.67
C ILE A 69 10.47 0.23 5.30
N VAL A 70 9.22 0.17 4.87
CA VAL A 70 8.15 0.97 5.44
C VAL A 70 7.25 0.06 6.25
N THR A 71 7.01 0.41 7.50
CA THR A 71 6.10 -0.35 8.38
C THR A 71 4.95 0.53 8.84
N GLY A 72 3.84 -0.11 9.14
CA GLY A 72 2.70 0.54 9.78
C GLY A 72 2.13 -0.39 10.83
N LYS A 73 1.75 0.15 11.97
CA LYS A 73 1.20 -0.60 13.08
C LYS A 73 -0.10 0.04 13.57
N LEU A 74 -1.12 -0.78 13.73
CA LEU A 74 -2.38 -0.38 14.34
C LEU A 74 -2.65 -1.28 15.53
N GLU A 75 -2.75 -0.69 16.70
CA GLU A 75 -3.06 -1.44 17.92
C GLU A 75 -4.55 -1.82 17.94
N GLY A 76 -4.81 -3.07 18.26
CA GLY A 76 -6.15 -3.58 18.44
C GLY A 76 -6.40 -4.03 19.87
N ALA A 77 -7.63 -4.42 20.15
CA ALA A 77 -8.04 -4.89 21.48
C ALA A 77 -7.68 -6.36 21.72
N SER A 78 -7.45 -7.14 20.68
CA SER A 78 -7.10 -8.55 20.76
C SER A 78 -5.61 -8.76 20.97
N LEU A 79 -5.24 -9.88 21.60
CA LEU A 79 -3.83 -10.31 21.68
C LEU A 79 -3.33 -10.90 20.38
N LYS A 80 -4.25 -11.20 19.43
CA LYS A 80 -3.88 -11.72 18.12
C LYS A 80 -3.34 -10.61 17.23
N THR A 81 -2.33 -10.93 16.43
CA THR A 81 -1.74 -9.99 15.48
C THR A 81 -1.93 -10.52 14.07
N LEU A 82 -2.38 -9.63 13.18
CA LEU A 82 -2.45 -9.90 11.75
C LEU A 82 -1.31 -9.15 11.07
N LEU A 83 -0.45 -9.88 10.37
CA LEU A 83 0.69 -9.33 9.67
C LEU A 83 0.46 -9.37 8.17
N PHE A 84 0.60 -8.22 7.51
CA PHE A 84 0.63 -8.11 6.05
C PHE A 84 2.05 -7.88 5.59
N TYR A 85 2.44 -8.52 4.50
CA TYR A 85 3.71 -8.32 3.84
C TYR A 85 3.48 -8.05 2.36
N ASN A 86 4.04 -6.94 1.87
CA ASN A 86 3.97 -6.55 0.46
C ASN A 86 5.27 -5.88 0.06
N HIS A 87 5.55 -5.84 -1.24
CA HIS A 87 6.65 -5.04 -1.77
C HIS A 87 6.08 -3.83 -2.51
N TYR A 88 6.86 -2.76 -2.59
CA TYR A 88 6.44 -1.53 -3.25
C TYR A 88 7.23 -1.22 -4.53
N ASP A 89 8.16 -2.08 -4.91
CA ASP A 89 8.90 -1.96 -6.16
C ASP A 89 8.27 -2.75 -7.29
N VAL A 90 8.66 -2.40 -8.52
CA VAL A 90 8.26 -3.13 -9.73
C VAL A 90 9.49 -3.37 -10.61
N GLN A 91 9.36 -4.30 -11.55
CA GLN A 91 10.36 -4.54 -12.57
C GLN A 91 10.29 -3.46 -13.64
N PRO A 92 11.41 -3.17 -14.36
CA PRO A 92 11.36 -2.27 -15.51
C PRO A 92 10.33 -2.74 -16.54
N ALA A 93 9.62 -1.77 -17.14
CA ALA A 93 8.58 -2.08 -18.15
C ALA A 93 9.21 -2.26 -19.54
N GLU A 94 10.16 -3.18 -19.65
CA GLU A 94 10.89 -3.45 -20.88
C GLU A 94 10.53 -4.84 -21.45
N PRO A 95 10.49 -4.99 -22.79
CA PRO A 95 10.63 -3.93 -23.79
C PRO A 95 9.38 -3.07 -23.93
N LEU A 96 9.57 -1.76 -24.01
CA LEU A 96 8.45 -0.79 -24.05
C LEU A 96 7.58 -0.96 -25.29
N GLU A 97 8.18 -1.36 -26.41
CA GLU A 97 7.47 -1.52 -27.68
C GLU A 97 6.43 -2.65 -27.68
N GLU A 98 6.48 -3.55 -26.71
CA GLU A 98 5.50 -4.62 -26.59
C GLU A 98 4.26 -4.23 -25.80
N TRP A 99 4.27 -3.07 -25.15
CA TRP A 99 3.13 -2.58 -24.41
C TRP A 99 2.15 -1.85 -25.33
N THR A 100 0.86 -2.03 -25.10
CA THR A 100 -0.20 -1.40 -25.89
C THR A 100 -0.69 -0.07 -25.28
N SER A 101 -0.26 0.23 -24.07
CA SER A 101 -0.69 1.46 -23.38
C SER A 101 0.46 2.06 -22.58
#